data_e536faafec88cef26a2acf5924d54a0e
#
_entry.id   e536faafec88cef26a2acf5924d54a0e
#
_cell.length_a   1.000
_cell.length_b   1.000
_cell.length_c   1.000
_cell.angle_alpha   90.00
_cell.angle_beta   90.00
_cell.angle_gamma   90.00
#
_symmetry.space_group_name_H-M   'P 1'
#
loop_
_entity.id
_entity.type
_entity.pdbx_description
1 polymer ?
#
loop_
_entity_poly.entity_id
_entity_poly.type
_entity_poly.pdbx_seq_one_letter_code
_entity_poly.pdbx_strand_id
1 'polypeptide(L)'
;HIGALPYVLPQINVPVYGTKLTLGLVENKLKEFGLLSLVERITVKPKDIVKFGELEVEFIKTSHSIADSVAIAIHTPVGIIVHSGDFKIDYQPIDGELIDLHRFAELGKQGVLVLMADSTNVERPGYTMSESTVGATFIELFRNAGGRVILATFASNIHRIQQAINAAVMFNRKVAVVGRSMVNVIGVATELGYINIPEGVMIEVDNIDKYPNDRIMILTTGSQGEPLSALARMSTAEHRKVTIIPGDRVVISATPIPGNEKLVSRVINQLFKKGADVIYESLVDIHVSGHAYQEELKLLQALVKPKYFVPVHGEYRHLTQHAQLAEKMGVSKENIFIADIGTVIEFTKDTGRTAGTVVAGKVLVDGLGVGDVGNIVLRDRKHLSQDGLIVVVVTISKETGQVVAGPDIISRGFVYVRESEDLMEEAKGVIKDALAKCEEKQITEW
;
A
#
# COMPACT_ATOMS: atom_id res chain seq x y z
N HIS A 1 -1.75 3.92 6.29
CA HIS A 1 -1.92 4.80 7.47
C HIS A 1 -0.98 4.40 8.61
N ILE A 2 -0.84 3.09 8.95
CA ILE A 2 0.06 2.62 10.02
C ILE A 2 1.54 3.01 9.79
N GLY A 3 1.95 3.26 8.56
CA GLY A 3 3.31 3.70 8.23
C GLY A 3 3.72 5.05 8.81
N ALA A 4 2.77 5.90 9.22
CA ALA A 4 3.04 7.19 9.85
C ALA A 4 3.29 7.08 11.37
N LEU A 5 2.84 6.00 12.02
CA LEU A 5 2.93 5.83 13.48
C LEU A 5 4.35 5.98 14.02
N PRO A 6 5.42 5.44 13.41
CA PRO A 6 6.79 5.62 13.92
C PRO A 6 7.27 7.08 13.95
N TYR A 7 6.68 7.95 13.14
CA TYR A 7 7.03 9.37 13.08
C TYR A 7 6.21 10.24 14.04
N VAL A 8 4.97 9.80 14.34
CA VAL A 8 4.03 10.56 15.16
C VAL A 8 4.16 10.20 16.66
N LEU A 9 4.26 8.91 16.97
CA LEU A 9 4.26 8.43 18.35
C LEU A 9 5.41 8.98 19.21
N PRO A 10 6.63 9.20 18.70
CA PRO A 10 7.68 9.86 19.49
C PRO A 10 7.33 11.29 19.93
N GLN A 11 6.40 11.94 19.23
CA GLN A 11 6.00 13.33 19.52
C GLN A 11 4.83 13.40 20.51
N ILE A 12 3.94 12.40 20.53
CA ILE A 12 2.71 12.44 21.35
C ILE A 12 2.60 11.34 22.39
N ASN A 13 3.47 10.36 22.40
CA ASN A 13 3.58 9.26 23.39
C ASN A 13 2.24 8.82 24.03
N VAL A 14 1.34 8.29 23.22
CA VAL A 14 0.02 7.82 23.63
C VAL A 14 -0.15 6.32 23.35
N PRO A 15 -1.01 5.60 24.10
CA PRO A 15 -1.36 4.22 23.78
C PRO A 15 -2.02 4.10 22.38
N VAL A 16 -1.74 3.01 21.69
CA VAL A 16 -2.34 2.67 20.39
C VAL A 16 -3.32 1.53 20.58
N TYR A 17 -4.59 1.80 20.28
CA TYR A 17 -5.66 0.80 20.27
C TYR A 17 -5.83 0.26 18.85
N GLY A 18 -5.98 -1.04 18.71
CA GLY A 18 -6.20 -1.66 17.42
C GLY A 18 -6.59 -3.13 17.54
N THR A 19 -7.10 -3.68 16.45
CA THR A 19 -7.38 -5.12 16.38
C THR A 19 -6.08 -5.92 16.33
N LYS A 20 -6.18 -7.22 16.64
CA LYS A 20 -5.00 -8.10 16.81
C LYS A 20 -4.09 -8.10 15.60
N LEU A 21 -4.65 -8.24 14.39
CA LEU A 21 -3.86 -8.22 13.15
C LEU A 21 -3.23 -6.85 12.90
N THR A 22 -4.00 -5.77 13.06
CA THR A 22 -3.51 -4.41 12.87
C THR A 22 -2.33 -4.13 13.80
N LEU A 23 -2.43 -4.45 15.07
CA LEU A 23 -1.32 -4.25 16.03
C LEU A 23 -0.11 -5.13 15.72
N GLY A 24 -0.30 -6.38 15.27
CA GLY A 24 0.81 -7.22 14.83
C GLY A 24 1.58 -6.62 13.64
N LEU A 25 0.88 -5.99 12.70
CA LEU A 25 1.51 -5.26 11.59
C LEU A 25 2.19 -3.97 12.06
N VAL A 26 1.60 -3.25 13.01
CA VAL A 26 2.19 -2.06 13.65
C VAL A 26 3.48 -2.43 14.39
N GLU A 27 3.52 -3.55 15.09
CA GLU A 27 4.72 -4.02 15.80
C GLU A 27 5.93 -4.15 14.90
N ASN A 28 5.76 -4.69 13.69
CA ASN A 28 6.85 -4.79 12.73
C ASN A 28 7.40 -3.41 12.35
N LYS A 29 6.51 -2.43 12.18
CA LYS A 29 6.91 -1.05 11.91
C LYS A 29 7.65 -0.43 13.10
N LEU A 30 7.14 -0.61 14.31
CA LEU A 30 7.78 -0.11 15.52
C LEU A 30 9.15 -0.77 15.77
N LYS A 31 9.30 -2.06 15.46
CA LYS A 31 10.59 -2.77 15.52
C LYS A 31 11.63 -2.17 14.56
N GLU A 32 11.23 -1.87 13.32
CA GLU A 32 12.09 -1.25 12.30
C GLU A 32 12.68 0.09 12.79
N PHE A 33 11.95 0.84 13.63
CA PHE A 33 12.35 2.14 14.16
C PHE A 33 12.86 2.10 15.61
N GLY A 34 12.97 0.92 16.22
CA GLY A 34 13.43 0.78 17.62
C GLY A 34 12.43 1.31 18.66
N LEU A 35 11.14 1.46 18.31
CA LEU A 35 10.11 2.09 19.15
C LEU A 35 9.21 1.09 19.87
N LEU A 36 9.41 -0.22 19.66
CA LEU A 36 8.49 -1.25 20.15
C LEU A 36 8.27 -1.21 21.66
N SER A 37 9.33 -0.97 22.43
CA SER A 37 9.27 -0.90 23.90
C SER A 37 8.72 0.43 24.45
N LEU A 38 8.65 1.46 23.61
CA LEU A 38 8.20 2.80 24.00
C LEU A 38 6.70 3.02 23.80
N VAL A 39 6.06 2.18 22.98
CA VAL A 39 4.66 2.34 22.59
C VAL A 39 3.80 1.26 23.24
N GLU A 40 2.88 1.69 24.09
CA GLU A 40 1.84 0.82 24.64
C GLU A 40 0.83 0.46 23.54
N ARG A 41 0.54 -0.83 23.36
CA ARG A 41 -0.40 -1.35 22.39
C ARG A 41 -1.51 -2.12 23.10
N ILE A 42 -2.75 -1.71 22.87
CA ILE A 42 -3.92 -2.27 23.54
C ILE A 42 -4.81 -2.92 22.47
N THR A 43 -4.92 -4.23 22.54
CA THR A 43 -5.75 -5.01 21.61
C THR A 43 -7.22 -4.83 21.93
N VAL A 44 -8.00 -4.48 20.92
CA VAL A 44 -9.47 -4.40 20.96
C VAL A 44 -10.07 -5.37 19.95
N LYS A 45 -11.31 -5.72 20.16
CA LYS A 45 -12.11 -6.58 19.26
C LYS A 45 -13.50 -5.96 19.06
N PRO A 46 -14.25 -6.39 18.04
CA PRO A 46 -15.63 -5.96 17.86
C PRO A 46 -16.44 -6.12 19.14
N LYS A 47 -17.28 -5.13 19.45
CA LYS A 47 -18.11 -4.95 20.66
C LYS A 47 -17.38 -4.47 21.90
N ASP A 48 -16.06 -4.32 21.87
CA ASP A 48 -15.35 -3.65 22.97
C ASP A 48 -15.73 -2.17 23.02
N ILE A 49 -15.79 -1.63 24.23
CA ILE A 49 -16.02 -0.21 24.51
C ILE A 49 -14.87 0.28 25.40
N VAL A 50 -14.18 1.29 24.93
CA VAL A 50 -13.07 1.92 25.68
C VAL A 50 -13.49 3.32 26.10
N LYS A 51 -13.27 3.65 27.38
CA LYS A 51 -13.64 4.93 27.98
C LYS A 51 -12.45 5.89 28.05
N PHE A 52 -12.65 7.11 27.58
CA PHE A 52 -11.70 8.21 27.64
C PHE A 52 -12.37 9.43 28.29
N GLY A 53 -12.43 9.44 29.62
CA GLY A 53 -13.17 10.47 30.35
C GLY A 53 -14.67 10.39 30.05
N GLU A 54 -15.24 11.43 29.46
CA GLU A 54 -16.65 11.48 29.05
C GLU A 54 -16.91 10.86 27.67
N LEU A 55 -15.87 10.44 26.96
CA LEU A 55 -16.00 9.79 25.66
C LEU A 55 -15.97 8.27 25.83
N GLU A 56 -16.84 7.57 25.08
CA GLU A 56 -16.80 6.12 24.96
C GLU A 56 -16.62 5.77 23.49
N VAL A 57 -15.61 4.93 23.19
CA VAL A 57 -15.29 4.48 21.83
C VAL A 57 -15.66 3.01 21.72
N GLU A 58 -16.61 2.72 20.85
CA GLU A 58 -17.10 1.38 20.56
C GLU A 58 -16.56 0.91 19.21
N PHE A 59 -16.13 -0.36 19.16
CA PHE A 59 -15.60 -0.99 17.94
C PHE A 59 -16.66 -1.92 17.33
N ILE A 60 -17.04 -1.67 16.07
CA ILE A 60 -18.12 -2.38 15.38
C ILE A 60 -17.50 -3.20 14.24
N LYS A 61 -17.84 -4.49 14.14
CA LYS A 61 -17.35 -5.36 13.06
C LYS A 61 -17.75 -4.82 11.69
N THR A 62 -16.75 -4.67 10.81
CA THR A 62 -16.95 -4.42 9.37
C THR A 62 -16.27 -5.50 8.53
N SER A 63 -16.55 -5.53 7.24
CA SER A 63 -15.84 -6.35 6.27
C SER A 63 -15.01 -5.45 5.34
N HIS A 64 -13.74 -5.81 5.13
CA HIS A 64 -12.83 -5.13 4.21
C HIS A 64 -11.84 -6.16 3.62
N SER A 65 -10.92 -5.73 2.78
CA SER A 65 -9.87 -6.60 2.20
C SER A 65 -8.84 -7.08 3.23
N ILE A 66 -8.72 -6.42 4.38
CA ILE A 66 -7.92 -6.88 5.51
C ILE A 66 -8.83 -7.49 6.58
N ALA A 67 -8.39 -8.57 7.21
CA ALA A 67 -9.10 -9.19 8.33
C ALA A 67 -9.18 -8.23 9.54
N ASP A 68 -10.11 -8.48 10.44
CA ASP A 68 -10.34 -7.72 11.68
C ASP A 68 -10.73 -6.25 11.50
N SER A 69 -11.23 -5.84 10.35
CA SER A 69 -11.68 -4.46 10.14
C SER A 69 -12.82 -4.08 11.09
N VAL A 70 -12.76 -2.84 11.59
CA VAL A 70 -13.78 -2.29 12.47
C VAL A 70 -14.16 -0.87 12.04
N ALA A 71 -15.44 -0.55 12.20
CA ALA A 71 -15.93 0.82 12.30
C ALA A 71 -15.85 1.28 13.76
N ILE A 72 -15.95 2.58 13.98
CA ILE A 72 -15.86 3.18 15.31
C ILE A 72 -17.11 4.02 15.55
N ALA A 73 -17.78 3.82 16.68
CA ALA A 73 -18.79 4.74 17.20
C ALA A 73 -18.24 5.46 18.43
N ILE A 74 -18.21 6.77 18.40
CA ILE A 74 -17.73 7.62 19.49
C ILE A 74 -18.95 8.25 20.13
N HIS A 75 -19.27 7.83 21.35
CA HIS A 75 -20.31 8.41 22.17
C HIS A 75 -19.74 9.62 22.90
N THR A 76 -20.34 10.78 22.64
CA THR A 76 -19.92 12.06 23.22
C THR A 76 -21.10 12.71 23.96
N PRO A 77 -20.86 13.69 24.85
CA PRO A 77 -21.96 14.42 25.50
C PRO A 77 -22.90 15.16 24.56
N VAL A 78 -22.47 15.43 23.32
CA VAL A 78 -23.28 16.15 22.31
C VAL A 78 -23.98 15.23 21.32
N GLY A 79 -23.57 13.97 21.22
CA GLY A 79 -24.16 12.98 20.33
C GLY A 79 -23.18 11.90 19.87
N ILE A 80 -23.65 10.99 19.04
CA ILE A 80 -22.89 9.84 18.55
C ILE A 80 -22.24 10.18 17.21
N ILE A 81 -20.94 9.95 17.08
CA ILE A 81 -20.19 10.05 15.83
C ILE A 81 -19.88 8.63 15.37
N VAL A 82 -20.23 8.30 14.14
CA VAL A 82 -19.90 7.01 13.53
C VAL A 82 -18.90 7.23 12.41
N HIS A 83 -17.76 6.53 12.47
CA HIS A 83 -16.79 6.43 11.37
C HIS A 83 -16.83 5.01 10.83
N SER A 84 -17.20 4.85 9.55
CA SER A 84 -17.36 3.52 8.94
C SER A 84 -16.06 2.70 8.89
N GLY A 85 -14.89 3.37 8.95
CA GLY A 85 -13.67 2.76 8.44
C GLY A 85 -13.81 2.48 6.93
N ASP A 86 -12.85 1.81 6.35
CA ASP A 86 -12.97 1.24 5.02
C ASP A 86 -13.84 -0.01 5.12
N PHE A 87 -14.89 -0.11 4.32
CA PHE A 87 -15.84 -1.21 4.45
C PHE A 87 -16.47 -1.63 3.12
N LYS A 88 -16.97 -2.84 3.09
CA LYS A 88 -17.97 -3.35 2.14
C LYS A 88 -19.00 -4.19 2.89
N ILE A 89 -20.07 -4.58 2.21
CA ILE A 89 -21.04 -5.54 2.75
C ILE A 89 -20.85 -6.87 2.02
N ASP A 90 -20.08 -7.76 2.62
CA ASP A 90 -19.86 -9.10 2.08
C ASP A 90 -20.78 -10.11 2.80
N TYR A 91 -21.69 -10.72 2.06
CA TYR A 91 -22.63 -11.70 2.59
C TYR A 91 -22.06 -13.13 2.65
N GLN A 92 -20.88 -13.35 2.07
CA GLN A 92 -20.16 -14.63 2.07
C GLN A 92 -18.66 -14.41 2.34
N PRO A 93 -18.35 -13.76 3.48
CA PRO A 93 -16.96 -13.44 3.82
C PRO A 93 -16.15 -14.72 4.06
N ILE A 94 -14.87 -14.68 3.72
CA ILE A 94 -13.95 -15.83 3.80
C ILE A 94 -13.75 -16.31 5.23
N ASP A 95 -13.77 -15.40 6.19
CA ASP A 95 -13.64 -15.68 7.63
C ASP A 95 -14.97 -16.07 8.30
N GLY A 96 -16.10 -16.01 7.58
CA GLY A 96 -17.44 -16.26 8.10
C GLY A 96 -18.02 -15.12 8.96
N GLU A 97 -17.27 -14.03 9.15
CA GLU A 97 -17.62 -12.92 10.04
C GLU A 97 -18.33 -11.80 9.27
N LEU A 98 -19.63 -11.70 9.40
CA LEU A 98 -20.44 -10.67 8.75
C LEU A 98 -20.24 -9.29 9.40
N ILE A 99 -20.39 -8.23 8.60
CA ILE A 99 -20.53 -6.86 9.09
C ILE A 99 -21.74 -6.75 10.02
N ASP A 100 -21.57 -6.06 11.15
CA ASP A 100 -22.65 -5.91 12.15
C ASP A 100 -23.66 -4.80 11.76
N LEU A 101 -24.46 -5.07 10.74
CA LEU A 101 -25.53 -4.15 10.29
C LEU A 101 -26.59 -3.89 11.38
N HIS A 102 -26.80 -4.85 12.29
CA HIS A 102 -27.72 -4.67 13.40
C HIS A 102 -27.27 -3.54 14.31
N ARG A 103 -25.97 -3.50 14.63
CA ARG A 103 -25.43 -2.44 15.49
C ARG A 103 -25.55 -1.06 14.86
N PHE A 104 -25.31 -0.94 13.56
CA PHE A 104 -25.53 0.33 12.84
C PHE A 104 -26.99 0.78 12.90
N ALA A 105 -27.95 -0.14 12.75
CA ALA A 105 -29.38 0.17 12.88
C ALA A 105 -29.77 0.59 14.29
N GLU A 106 -29.21 -0.04 15.34
CA GLU A 106 -29.41 0.34 16.73
C GLU A 106 -28.89 1.74 17.02
N LEU A 107 -27.69 2.09 16.54
CA LEU A 107 -27.15 3.45 16.66
C LEU A 107 -28.03 4.47 15.94
N GLY A 108 -28.53 4.12 14.76
CA GLY A 108 -29.50 4.97 14.04
C GLY A 108 -30.79 5.23 14.81
N LYS A 109 -31.30 4.25 15.57
CA LYS A 109 -32.44 4.43 16.49
C LYS A 109 -32.14 5.31 17.70
N GLN A 110 -30.89 5.26 18.19
CA GLN A 110 -30.41 6.11 19.28
C GLN A 110 -30.25 7.58 18.82
N GLY A 111 -30.03 7.80 17.52
CA GLY A 111 -29.77 9.10 16.94
C GLY A 111 -28.29 9.36 16.75
N VAL A 112 -27.82 9.28 15.52
CA VAL A 112 -26.41 9.56 15.16
C VAL A 112 -26.29 11.03 14.77
N LEU A 113 -25.37 11.73 15.44
CA LEU A 113 -25.07 13.14 15.15
C LEU A 113 -24.31 13.25 13.82
N VAL A 114 -23.23 12.50 13.66
CA VAL A 114 -22.35 12.57 12.48
C VAL A 114 -22.06 11.16 11.97
N LEU A 115 -22.18 10.96 10.65
CA LEU A 115 -21.63 9.82 9.95
C LEU A 115 -20.45 10.28 9.09
N MET A 116 -19.29 9.68 9.30
CA MET A 116 -18.11 9.78 8.44
C MET A 116 -17.98 8.46 7.67
N ALA A 117 -18.18 8.46 6.35
CA ALA A 117 -18.24 7.22 5.58
C ALA A 117 -17.28 7.22 4.38
N ASP A 118 -16.70 6.03 4.14
CA ASP A 118 -15.83 5.70 3.01
C ASP A 118 -16.49 6.04 1.67
N SER A 119 -15.76 6.75 0.79
CA SER A 119 -16.27 7.24 -0.50
C SER A 119 -15.58 6.61 -1.71
N THR A 120 -14.63 5.70 -1.52
CA THR A 120 -13.71 5.21 -2.55
C THR A 120 -14.41 4.72 -3.83
N ASN A 121 -15.49 3.99 -3.71
CA ASN A 121 -16.22 3.40 -4.85
C ASN A 121 -17.62 3.98 -5.07
N VAL A 122 -17.88 5.18 -4.62
CA VAL A 122 -19.18 5.82 -4.79
C VAL A 122 -19.62 5.98 -6.25
N GLU A 123 -18.67 5.96 -7.20
CA GLU A 123 -18.96 6.02 -8.63
C GLU A 123 -19.48 4.69 -9.21
N ARG A 124 -19.31 3.58 -8.50
CA ARG A 124 -19.68 2.25 -8.96
C ARG A 124 -21.10 1.91 -8.53
N PRO A 125 -22.02 1.65 -9.49
CA PRO A 125 -23.40 1.26 -9.17
C PRO A 125 -23.46 -0.18 -8.64
N GLY A 126 -24.52 -0.51 -7.92
CA GLY A 126 -24.79 -1.86 -7.42
C GLY A 126 -24.04 -2.17 -6.13
N TYR A 127 -23.71 -3.45 -5.98
CA TYR A 127 -23.06 -4.04 -4.81
C TYR A 127 -21.67 -4.57 -5.15
N THR A 128 -20.77 -4.52 -4.20
CA THR A 128 -19.45 -5.16 -4.30
C THR A 128 -19.60 -6.69 -4.28
N MET A 129 -18.87 -7.38 -5.14
CA MET A 129 -18.85 -8.85 -5.13
C MET A 129 -18.19 -9.38 -3.86
N SER A 130 -18.53 -10.63 -3.48
CA SER A 130 -17.86 -11.30 -2.37
C SER A 130 -16.41 -11.66 -2.73
N GLU A 131 -15.50 -11.56 -1.76
CA GLU A 131 -14.12 -12.01 -1.91
C GLU A 131 -14.02 -13.52 -2.24
N SER A 132 -15.01 -14.32 -1.83
CA SER A 132 -15.08 -15.76 -2.14
C SER A 132 -15.09 -16.07 -3.64
N THR A 133 -15.59 -15.16 -4.49
CA THR A 133 -15.61 -15.34 -5.96
C THR A 133 -14.20 -15.41 -6.55
N VAL A 134 -13.23 -14.69 -5.96
CA VAL A 134 -11.83 -14.72 -6.41
C VAL A 134 -11.22 -16.11 -6.22
N GLY A 135 -11.58 -16.80 -5.11
CA GLY A 135 -11.11 -18.17 -4.85
C GLY A 135 -11.54 -19.16 -5.92
N ALA A 136 -12.79 -19.08 -6.39
CA ALA A 136 -13.27 -19.91 -7.50
C ALA A 136 -12.47 -19.66 -8.80
N THR A 137 -12.20 -18.39 -9.09
CA THR A 137 -11.36 -18.00 -10.23
C THR A 137 -9.92 -18.54 -10.09
N PHE A 138 -9.32 -18.47 -8.91
CA PHE A 138 -7.99 -19.05 -8.68
C PHE A 138 -7.96 -20.56 -8.93
N ILE A 139 -8.97 -21.32 -8.51
CA ILE A 139 -9.07 -22.76 -8.77
C ILE A 139 -9.03 -23.02 -10.29
N GLU A 140 -9.80 -22.29 -11.09
CA GLU A 140 -9.78 -22.45 -12.55
C GLU A 140 -8.42 -22.07 -13.17
N LEU A 141 -7.83 -20.99 -12.72
CA LEU A 141 -6.51 -20.54 -13.20
C LEU A 141 -5.41 -21.55 -12.86
N PHE A 142 -5.44 -22.15 -11.68
CA PHE A 142 -4.43 -23.12 -11.25
C PHE A 142 -4.60 -24.47 -11.94
N ARG A 143 -5.85 -24.90 -12.19
CA ARG A 143 -6.15 -26.15 -12.92
C ARG A 143 -5.51 -26.19 -14.30
N ASN A 144 -5.56 -25.09 -15.01
CA ASN A 144 -5.10 -24.97 -16.38
C ASN A 144 -3.66 -24.43 -16.52
N ALA A 145 -2.89 -24.36 -15.43
CA ALA A 145 -1.52 -23.86 -15.44
C ALA A 145 -0.51 -24.99 -15.60
N GLY A 146 0.08 -25.12 -16.80
CA GLY A 146 1.12 -26.11 -17.07
C GLY A 146 2.52 -25.75 -16.58
N GLY A 147 2.77 -24.47 -16.21
CA GLY A 147 4.01 -23.94 -15.65
C GLY A 147 3.86 -23.46 -14.21
N ARG A 148 4.81 -22.62 -13.77
CA ARG A 148 4.72 -21.93 -12.48
C ARG A 148 3.56 -20.94 -12.48
N VAL A 149 2.90 -20.79 -11.34
CA VAL A 149 1.93 -19.72 -11.09
C VAL A 149 2.60 -18.64 -10.26
N ILE A 150 2.63 -17.42 -10.76
CA ILE A 150 3.16 -16.25 -10.05
C ILE A 150 1.99 -15.31 -9.79
N LEU A 151 1.60 -15.18 -8.53
CA LEU A 151 0.44 -14.39 -8.13
C LEU A 151 0.88 -13.13 -7.39
N ALA A 152 0.61 -11.97 -8.00
CA ALA A 152 0.85 -10.67 -7.42
C ALA A 152 -0.44 -10.07 -6.86
N THR A 153 -0.42 -9.71 -5.58
CA THR A 153 -1.55 -9.09 -4.88
C THR A 153 -1.07 -8.12 -3.80
N PHE A 154 -2.00 -7.39 -3.20
CA PHE A 154 -1.70 -6.60 -2.00
C PHE A 154 -1.34 -7.51 -0.83
N ALA A 155 -0.23 -7.23 -0.16
CA ALA A 155 0.21 -8.02 0.99
C ALA A 155 -0.79 -7.97 2.16
N SER A 156 -1.56 -6.88 2.29
CA SER A 156 -2.58 -6.72 3.32
C SER A 156 -3.85 -7.54 3.08
N ASN A 157 -4.08 -8.04 1.86
CA ASN A 157 -5.27 -8.85 1.56
C ASN A 157 -5.09 -10.31 2.00
N ILE A 158 -5.22 -10.53 3.30
CA ILE A 158 -5.01 -11.82 3.97
C ILE A 158 -5.95 -12.90 3.41
N HIS A 159 -7.22 -12.54 3.15
CA HIS A 159 -8.22 -13.48 2.65
C HIS A 159 -7.86 -13.97 1.23
N ARG A 160 -7.38 -13.09 0.36
CA ARG A 160 -6.93 -13.45 -0.99
C ARG A 160 -5.69 -14.33 -0.96
N ILE A 161 -4.75 -14.02 -0.08
CA ILE A 161 -3.56 -14.84 0.14
C ILE A 161 -3.96 -16.25 0.60
N GLN A 162 -4.89 -16.36 1.55
CA GLN A 162 -5.38 -17.66 2.01
C GLN A 162 -6.04 -18.45 0.87
N GLN A 163 -6.87 -17.80 0.06
CA GLN A 163 -7.51 -18.45 -1.09
C GLN A 163 -6.49 -18.95 -2.12
N ALA A 164 -5.44 -18.17 -2.39
CA ALA A 164 -4.34 -18.56 -3.27
C ALA A 164 -3.57 -19.77 -2.72
N ILE A 165 -3.29 -19.79 -1.41
CA ILE A 165 -2.65 -20.93 -0.75
C ILE A 165 -3.55 -22.17 -0.82
N ASN A 166 -4.85 -22.03 -0.58
CA ASN A 166 -5.82 -23.13 -0.68
C ASN A 166 -5.85 -23.71 -2.11
N ALA A 167 -5.84 -22.87 -3.15
CA ALA A 167 -5.75 -23.30 -4.53
C ALA A 167 -4.41 -24.02 -4.81
N ALA A 168 -3.29 -23.50 -4.29
CA ALA A 168 -1.99 -24.17 -4.46
C ALA A 168 -1.98 -25.56 -3.82
N VAL A 169 -2.53 -25.70 -2.62
CA VAL A 169 -2.66 -27.00 -1.93
C VAL A 169 -3.52 -27.97 -2.75
N MET A 170 -4.67 -27.52 -3.25
CA MET A 170 -5.59 -28.34 -4.06
C MET A 170 -4.90 -28.91 -5.30
N PHE A 171 -4.01 -28.16 -5.95
CA PHE A 171 -3.24 -28.60 -7.12
C PHE A 171 -1.83 -29.08 -6.77
N ASN A 172 -1.57 -29.40 -5.49
CA ASN A 172 -0.32 -29.98 -5.01
C ASN A 172 0.90 -29.13 -5.40
N ARG A 173 0.78 -27.79 -5.30
CA ARG A 173 1.87 -26.84 -5.55
C ARG A 173 2.53 -26.41 -4.25
N LYS A 174 3.84 -26.27 -4.28
CA LYS A 174 4.63 -25.62 -3.23
C LYS A 174 4.53 -24.12 -3.36
N VAL A 175 4.53 -23.41 -2.25
CA VAL A 175 4.35 -21.96 -2.19
C VAL A 175 5.65 -21.31 -1.75
N ALA A 176 6.20 -20.44 -2.59
CA ALA A 176 7.30 -19.54 -2.24
C ALA A 176 6.78 -18.10 -2.13
N VAL A 177 7.33 -17.33 -1.19
CA VAL A 177 6.91 -15.93 -0.97
C VAL A 177 8.06 -14.99 -1.31
N VAL A 178 7.77 -13.96 -2.10
CA VAL A 178 8.74 -12.98 -2.57
C VAL A 178 8.25 -11.55 -2.33
N GLY A 179 9.13 -10.72 -1.81
CA GLY A 179 8.84 -9.34 -1.42
C GLY A 179 8.75 -9.17 0.09
N ARG A 180 9.52 -8.21 0.62
CA ARG A 180 9.68 -7.99 2.07
C ARG A 180 8.33 -7.82 2.79
N SER A 181 7.45 -6.97 2.26
CA SER A 181 6.15 -6.75 2.88
C SER A 181 5.25 -8.00 2.85
N MET A 182 5.29 -8.79 1.78
CA MET A 182 4.53 -10.05 1.68
C MET A 182 5.01 -11.06 2.72
N VAL A 183 6.33 -11.25 2.83
CA VAL A 183 6.93 -12.16 3.84
C VAL A 183 6.54 -11.73 5.26
N ASN A 184 6.68 -10.43 5.57
CA ASN A 184 6.35 -9.91 6.89
C ASN A 184 4.87 -10.09 7.24
N VAL A 185 3.97 -9.76 6.31
CA VAL A 185 2.53 -9.85 6.57
C VAL A 185 2.07 -11.30 6.70
N ILE A 186 2.52 -12.20 5.82
CA ILE A 186 2.20 -13.63 5.91
C ILE A 186 2.73 -14.21 7.23
N GLY A 187 3.95 -13.84 7.64
CA GLY A 187 4.53 -14.29 8.91
C GLY A 187 3.66 -13.90 10.10
N VAL A 188 3.32 -12.61 10.22
CA VAL A 188 2.43 -12.11 11.29
C VAL A 188 1.04 -12.76 11.22
N ALA A 189 0.44 -12.84 10.04
CA ALA A 189 -0.89 -13.40 9.89
C ALA A 189 -0.94 -14.89 10.22
N THR A 190 0.12 -15.64 9.91
CA THR A 190 0.24 -17.06 10.30
C THR A 190 0.44 -17.22 11.80
N GLU A 191 1.34 -16.44 12.41
CA GLU A 191 1.59 -16.46 13.86
C GLU A 191 0.31 -16.13 14.66
N LEU A 192 -0.46 -15.17 14.17
CA LEU A 192 -1.72 -14.76 14.81
C LEU A 192 -2.93 -15.65 14.47
N GLY A 193 -2.79 -16.63 13.56
CA GLY A 193 -3.82 -17.58 13.19
C GLY A 193 -4.81 -17.11 12.11
N TYR A 194 -4.52 -16.04 11.39
CA TYR A 194 -5.34 -15.54 10.26
C TYR A 194 -5.05 -16.24 8.94
N ILE A 195 -3.85 -16.82 8.79
CA ILE A 195 -3.49 -17.65 7.64
C ILE A 195 -3.15 -19.05 8.16
N ASN A 196 -3.75 -20.06 7.53
CA ASN A 196 -3.45 -21.45 7.78
C ASN A 196 -2.68 -22.04 6.61
N ILE A 197 -1.46 -22.50 6.87
CA ILE A 197 -0.58 -23.10 5.85
C ILE A 197 -0.28 -24.53 6.27
N PRO A 198 -0.73 -25.55 5.54
CA PRO A 198 -0.40 -26.93 5.84
C PRO A 198 1.10 -27.18 5.84
N GLU A 199 1.55 -28.08 6.69
CA GLU A 199 2.97 -28.45 6.80
C GLU A 199 3.56 -28.89 5.46
N GLY A 200 4.77 -28.45 5.17
CA GLY A 200 5.48 -28.79 3.95
C GLY A 200 4.98 -28.10 2.67
N VAL A 201 3.99 -27.21 2.74
CA VAL A 201 3.52 -26.43 1.58
C VAL A 201 4.46 -25.26 1.30
N MET A 202 4.89 -24.53 2.33
CA MET A 202 5.82 -23.41 2.17
C MET A 202 7.24 -23.92 1.89
N ILE A 203 7.89 -23.23 0.95
CA ILE A 203 9.31 -23.45 0.64
C ILE A 203 10.06 -22.12 0.58
N GLU A 204 11.35 -22.16 0.86
CA GLU A 204 12.23 -21.02 0.61
C GLU A 204 12.36 -20.75 -0.89
N VAL A 205 12.41 -19.48 -1.28
CA VAL A 205 12.52 -19.08 -2.69
C VAL A 205 13.78 -19.67 -3.37
N ASP A 206 14.84 -19.90 -2.60
CA ASP A 206 16.09 -20.51 -3.09
C ASP A 206 15.94 -22.01 -3.41
N ASN A 207 14.83 -22.62 -3.07
CA ASN A 207 14.53 -24.03 -3.30
C ASN A 207 13.52 -24.26 -4.42
N ILE A 208 13.06 -23.23 -5.14
CA ILE A 208 12.04 -23.38 -6.19
C ILE A 208 12.51 -24.33 -7.31
N ASP A 209 13.80 -24.30 -7.66
CA ASP A 209 14.39 -25.12 -8.72
C ASP A 209 14.47 -26.61 -8.37
N LYS A 210 14.21 -26.98 -7.11
CA LYS A 210 14.16 -28.38 -6.68
C LYS A 210 12.83 -29.07 -7.01
N TYR A 211 11.85 -28.32 -7.50
CA TYR A 211 10.52 -28.83 -7.82
C TYR A 211 10.17 -28.57 -9.28
N PRO A 212 9.35 -29.43 -9.91
CA PRO A 212 8.84 -29.20 -11.25
C PRO A 212 8.04 -27.87 -11.32
N ASN A 213 8.11 -27.19 -12.46
CA ASN A 213 7.46 -25.87 -12.64
C ASN A 213 5.95 -25.91 -12.38
N ASP A 214 5.26 -26.97 -12.80
CA ASP A 214 3.82 -27.18 -12.56
C ASP A 214 3.49 -27.43 -11.07
N ARG A 215 4.49 -27.55 -10.21
CA ARG A 215 4.36 -27.72 -8.75
C ARG A 215 4.75 -26.49 -7.95
N ILE A 216 4.93 -25.36 -8.61
CA ILE A 216 5.34 -24.11 -7.94
C ILE A 216 4.25 -23.06 -8.04
N MET A 217 3.98 -22.38 -6.93
CA MET A 217 3.32 -21.08 -6.86
C MET A 217 4.25 -20.08 -6.17
N ILE A 218 4.36 -18.88 -6.73
CA ILE A 218 5.09 -17.76 -6.14
C ILE A 218 4.12 -16.65 -5.80
N LEU A 219 3.96 -16.35 -4.51
CA LEU A 219 3.25 -15.18 -4.01
C LEU A 219 4.20 -13.98 -3.98
N THR A 220 3.79 -12.86 -4.60
CA THR A 220 4.67 -11.71 -4.73
C THR A 220 3.94 -10.38 -4.56
N THR A 221 4.71 -9.33 -4.26
CA THR A 221 4.27 -7.93 -4.31
C THR A 221 4.48 -7.33 -5.69
N GLY A 222 3.95 -6.12 -5.91
CA GLY A 222 4.15 -5.36 -7.15
C GLY A 222 2.97 -5.38 -8.09
N SER A 223 1.78 -5.69 -7.57
CA SER A 223 0.53 -5.60 -8.32
C SER A 223 0.21 -4.18 -8.83
N GLN A 224 0.86 -3.15 -8.27
CA GLN A 224 0.72 -1.75 -8.66
C GLN A 224 1.86 -1.25 -9.58
N GLY A 225 2.78 -2.12 -9.97
CA GLY A 225 3.87 -1.81 -10.90
C GLY A 225 4.96 -0.90 -10.34
N GLU A 226 5.05 -0.77 -9.01
CA GLU A 226 6.10 0.04 -8.37
C GLU A 226 7.50 -0.45 -8.79
N PRO A 227 8.41 0.42 -9.22
CA PRO A 227 9.68 0.02 -9.86
C PRO A 227 10.56 -0.88 -9.00
N LEU A 228 10.53 -0.70 -7.67
CA LEU A 228 11.33 -1.50 -6.73
C LEU A 228 10.60 -2.74 -6.21
N SER A 229 9.37 -2.99 -6.65
CA SER A 229 8.59 -4.16 -6.25
C SER A 229 9.14 -5.45 -6.84
N ALA A 230 8.80 -6.58 -6.22
CA ALA A 230 9.33 -7.86 -6.66
C ALA A 230 8.88 -8.22 -8.09
N LEU A 231 7.58 -8.06 -8.42
CA LEU A 231 7.08 -8.36 -9.77
C LEU A 231 7.69 -7.46 -10.84
N ALA A 232 7.82 -6.14 -10.58
CA ALA A 232 8.44 -5.21 -11.53
C ALA A 232 9.89 -5.61 -11.83
N ARG A 233 10.67 -5.97 -10.79
CA ARG A 233 12.05 -6.44 -10.95
C ARG A 233 12.15 -7.80 -11.65
N MET A 234 11.17 -8.71 -11.44
CA MET A 234 11.09 -9.97 -12.20
C MET A 234 10.81 -9.68 -13.68
N SER A 235 9.94 -8.72 -13.99
CA SER A 235 9.59 -8.36 -15.36
C SER A 235 10.76 -7.79 -16.16
N THR A 236 11.73 -7.13 -15.48
CA THR A 236 12.95 -6.57 -16.09
C THR A 236 14.18 -7.48 -15.96
N ALA A 237 14.05 -8.68 -15.37
CA ALA A 237 15.15 -9.59 -15.04
C ALA A 237 16.16 -9.04 -14.00
N GLU A 238 15.76 -8.07 -13.21
CA GLU A 238 16.57 -7.48 -12.14
C GLU A 238 16.36 -8.19 -10.77
N HIS A 239 15.42 -9.11 -10.70
CA HIS A 239 15.17 -9.84 -9.48
C HIS A 239 16.21 -10.97 -9.29
N ARG A 240 16.90 -10.97 -8.13
CA ARG A 240 18.07 -11.84 -7.89
C ARG A 240 17.76 -13.34 -7.84
N LYS A 241 16.53 -13.72 -7.44
CA LYS A 241 16.16 -15.11 -7.12
C LYS A 241 15.14 -15.72 -8.08
N VAL A 242 14.33 -14.90 -8.76
CA VAL A 242 13.27 -15.37 -9.64
C VAL A 242 13.37 -14.67 -10.98
N THR A 243 13.51 -15.44 -12.04
CA THR A 243 13.44 -14.98 -13.43
C THR A 243 12.16 -15.49 -14.06
N ILE A 244 11.46 -14.65 -14.79
CA ILE A 244 10.28 -15.04 -15.58
C ILE A 244 10.74 -15.89 -16.77
N ILE A 245 10.11 -17.03 -16.96
CA ILE A 245 10.40 -17.95 -18.08
C ILE A 245 9.15 -18.14 -18.95
N PRO A 246 9.30 -18.49 -20.23
CA PRO A 246 8.17 -18.84 -21.08
C PRO A 246 7.31 -19.96 -20.46
N GLY A 247 5.98 -19.77 -20.49
CA GLY A 247 5.04 -20.71 -19.88
C GLY A 247 4.71 -20.44 -18.40
N ASP A 248 5.37 -19.47 -17.74
CA ASP A 248 4.91 -18.99 -16.43
C ASP A 248 3.53 -18.34 -16.58
N ARG A 249 2.60 -18.67 -15.71
CA ARG A 249 1.33 -17.96 -15.58
C ARG A 249 1.47 -16.88 -14.51
N VAL A 250 1.35 -15.61 -14.93
CA VAL A 250 1.43 -14.47 -14.01
C VAL A 250 0.04 -13.89 -13.82
N VAL A 251 -0.46 -13.93 -12.59
CA VAL A 251 -1.78 -13.42 -12.19
C VAL A 251 -1.58 -12.13 -11.40
N ILE A 252 -2.09 -11.01 -11.92
CA ILE A 252 -2.08 -9.71 -11.24
C ILE A 252 -3.45 -9.47 -10.63
N SER A 253 -3.63 -9.92 -9.38
CA SER A 253 -4.88 -9.88 -8.64
C SER A 253 -5.05 -8.55 -7.89
N ALA A 254 -5.12 -7.47 -8.64
CA ALA A 254 -5.34 -6.12 -8.16
C ALA A 254 -5.80 -5.20 -9.29
N THR A 255 -6.68 -4.24 -8.98
CA THR A 255 -6.97 -3.10 -9.85
C THR A 255 -5.90 -2.04 -9.68
N PRO A 256 -5.42 -1.39 -10.74
CA PRO A 256 -4.52 -0.25 -10.61
C PRO A 256 -5.15 0.88 -9.77
N ILE A 257 -4.44 1.33 -8.76
CA ILE A 257 -4.81 2.55 -8.03
C ILE A 257 -4.66 3.73 -8.99
N PRO A 258 -5.58 4.73 -8.97
CA PRO A 258 -5.49 5.91 -9.83
C PRO A 258 -4.09 6.53 -9.81
N GLY A 259 -3.50 6.69 -11.02
CA GLY A 259 -2.12 7.15 -11.22
C GLY A 259 -1.07 6.04 -11.43
N ASN A 260 -1.37 4.79 -11.14
CA ASN A 260 -0.46 3.65 -11.34
C ASN A 260 -0.69 2.89 -12.66
N GLU A 261 -1.68 3.27 -13.47
CA GLU A 261 -2.10 2.55 -14.69
C GLU A 261 -0.93 2.35 -15.67
N LYS A 262 -0.11 3.40 -15.87
CA LYS A 262 1.07 3.35 -16.75
C LYS A 262 2.14 2.39 -16.23
N LEU A 263 2.35 2.35 -14.93
CA LEU A 263 3.33 1.46 -14.30
C LEU A 263 2.90 -0.01 -14.42
N VAL A 264 1.64 -0.29 -14.10
CA VAL A 264 1.05 -1.64 -14.24
C VAL A 264 1.08 -2.10 -15.69
N SER A 265 0.66 -1.27 -16.64
CA SER A 265 0.70 -1.57 -18.08
C SER A 265 2.12 -1.87 -18.56
N ARG A 266 3.13 -1.13 -18.08
CA ARG A 266 4.54 -1.39 -18.38
C ARG A 266 4.97 -2.78 -17.92
N VAL A 267 4.66 -3.15 -16.68
CA VAL A 267 5.00 -4.46 -16.12
C VAL A 267 4.32 -5.58 -16.94
N ILE A 268 3.02 -5.45 -17.24
CA ILE A 268 2.28 -6.40 -18.07
C ILE A 268 2.98 -6.61 -19.42
N ASN A 269 3.32 -5.52 -20.13
CA ASN A 269 4.01 -5.61 -21.43
C ASN A 269 5.37 -6.30 -21.32
N GLN A 270 6.14 -6.06 -20.27
CA GLN A 270 7.42 -6.74 -20.06
C GLN A 270 7.26 -8.24 -19.79
N LEU A 271 6.22 -8.63 -19.05
CA LEU A 271 5.91 -10.04 -18.80
C LEU A 271 5.53 -10.77 -20.10
N PHE A 272 4.70 -10.17 -20.95
CA PHE A 272 4.39 -10.73 -22.28
C PHE A 272 5.63 -10.89 -23.16
N LYS A 273 6.55 -9.92 -23.16
CA LYS A 273 7.83 -10.02 -23.90
C LYS A 273 8.70 -11.18 -23.44
N LYS A 274 8.52 -11.66 -22.19
CA LYS A 274 9.22 -12.84 -21.66
C LYS A 274 8.50 -14.16 -21.93
N GLY A 275 7.38 -14.13 -22.65
CA GLY A 275 6.59 -15.33 -22.97
C GLY A 275 5.74 -15.84 -21.81
N ALA A 276 5.44 -15.01 -20.83
CA ALA A 276 4.51 -15.35 -19.76
C ALA A 276 3.05 -15.28 -20.25
N ASP A 277 2.22 -16.16 -19.70
CA ASP A 277 0.74 -16.12 -19.79
C ASP A 277 0.24 -15.16 -18.69
N VAL A 278 -0.13 -13.93 -19.06
CA VAL A 278 -0.45 -12.87 -18.10
C VAL A 278 -1.95 -12.67 -17.98
N ILE A 279 -2.46 -12.88 -16.78
CA ILE A 279 -3.86 -12.71 -16.41
C ILE A 279 -3.98 -11.47 -15.51
N TYR A 280 -4.87 -10.54 -15.89
CA TYR A 280 -5.11 -9.30 -15.14
C TYR A 280 -6.61 -8.93 -15.22
N GLU A 281 -7.05 -7.97 -14.39
CA GLU A 281 -8.46 -7.68 -14.11
C GLU A 281 -9.36 -7.52 -15.34
N SER A 282 -8.86 -6.90 -16.43
CA SER A 282 -9.67 -6.70 -17.62
C SER A 282 -10.02 -7.99 -18.38
N LEU A 283 -9.41 -9.11 -18.01
CA LEU A 283 -9.62 -10.42 -18.66
C LEU A 283 -10.52 -11.35 -17.85
N VAL A 284 -10.42 -11.30 -16.51
CA VAL A 284 -11.10 -12.24 -15.61
C VAL A 284 -11.34 -11.57 -14.25
N ASP A 285 -12.38 -11.98 -13.53
CA ASP A 285 -12.69 -11.51 -12.16
C ASP A 285 -11.70 -12.06 -11.12
N ILE A 286 -10.50 -11.52 -11.11
CA ILE A 286 -9.41 -11.87 -10.17
C ILE A 286 -9.22 -10.86 -9.05
N HIS A 287 -10.04 -9.82 -9.03
CA HIS A 287 -10.01 -8.78 -8.02
C HIS A 287 -11.41 -8.38 -7.61
N VAL A 288 -11.61 -8.26 -6.32
CA VAL A 288 -12.79 -7.67 -5.70
C VAL A 288 -12.34 -6.54 -4.80
N SER A 289 -13.02 -5.40 -4.88
CA SER A 289 -12.73 -4.26 -4.02
C SER A 289 -13.05 -4.56 -2.56
N GLY A 290 -12.29 -3.95 -1.66
CA GLY A 290 -12.58 -3.92 -0.22
C GLY A 290 -13.55 -2.80 0.18
N HIS A 291 -13.95 -1.93 -0.78
CA HIS A 291 -14.75 -0.73 -0.52
C HIS A 291 -16.14 -0.85 -1.13
N ALA A 292 -17.12 -0.33 -0.40
CA ALA A 292 -18.55 -0.36 -0.72
C ALA A 292 -18.88 0.36 -2.04
N TYR A 293 -19.78 -0.23 -2.84
CA TYR A 293 -20.43 0.42 -3.99
C TYR A 293 -21.66 1.18 -3.56
N GLN A 294 -22.36 1.84 -4.49
CA GLN A 294 -23.45 2.79 -4.17
C GLN A 294 -24.57 2.20 -3.31
N GLU A 295 -25.01 0.97 -3.58
CA GLU A 295 -26.14 0.39 -2.83
C GLU A 295 -25.75 0.05 -1.39
N GLU A 296 -24.50 -0.31 -1.15
CA GLU A 296 -23.97 -0.57 0.19
C GLU A 296 -23.83 0.76 0.99
N LEU A 297 -23.36 1.82 0.32
CA LEU A 297 -23.29 3.17 0.92
C LEU A 297 -24.67 3.66 1.30
N LYS A 298 -25.68 3.49 0.43
CA LYS A 298 -27.08 3.82 0.71
C LYS A 298 -27.63 3.01 1.88
N LEU A 299 -27.32 1.71 1.93
CA LEU A 299 -27.78 0.86 3.02
C LEU A 299 -27.21 1.32 4.37
N LEU A 300 -25.90 1.57 4.44
CA LEU A 300 -25.28 2.08 5.66
C LEU A 300 -25.95 3.40 6.10
N GLN A 301 -26.13 4.33 5.18
CA GLN A 301 -26.74 5.63 5.47
C GLN A 301 -28.20 5.49 5.91
N ALA A 302 -28.97 4.59 5.30
CA ALA A 302 -30.36 4.31 5.69
C ALA A 302 -30.49 3.69 7.09
N LEU A 303 -29.51 2.86 7.50
CA LEU A 303 -29.46 2.26 8.83
C LEU A 303 -29.05 3.29 9.89
N VAL A 304 -28.03 4.10 9.61
CA VAL A 304 -27.44 5.06 10.57
C VAL A 304 -28.28 6.32 10.70
N LYS A 305 -28.91 6.79 9.63
CA LYS A 305 -29.76 8.03 9.58
C LYS A 305 -29.13 9.23 10.28
N PRO A 306 -27.93 9.67 9.86
CA PRO A 306 -27.19 10.71 10.57
C PRO A 306 -27.85 12.09 10.41
N LYS A 307 -27.69 12.96 11.42
CA LYS A 307 -28.05 14.38 11.31
C LYS A 307 -27.11 15.11 10.38
N TYR A 308 -25.79 14.86 10.51
CA TYR A 308 -24.72 15.42 9.69
C TYR A 308 -23.96 14.33 8.97
N PHE A 309 -23.48 14.63 7.75
CA PHE A 309 -22.72 13.71 6.94
C PHE A 309 -21.39 14.30 6.50
N VAL A 310 -20.32 13.53 6.63
CA VAL A 310 -18.96 13.89 6.19
C VAL A 310 -18.44 12.74 5.33
N PRO A 311 -18.38 12.86 3.99
CA PRO A 311 -17.74 11.87 3.14
C PRO A 311 -16.23 11.90 3.42
N VAL A 312 -15.64 10.71 3.62
CA VAL A 312 -14.21 10.57 3.85
C VAL A 312 -13.62 9.52 2.91
N HIS A 313 -12.31 9.45 2.82
CA HIS A 313 -11.56 8.47 2.03
C HIS A 313 -11.90 8.50 0.52
N GLY A 314 -10.92 8.84 -0.28
CA GLY A 314 -11.04 8.98 -1.73
C GLY A 314 -10.57 10.34 -2.24
N GLU A 315 -10.71 10.58 -3.52
CA GLU A 315 -10.42 11.86 -4.15
C GLU A 315 -11.60 12.84 -3.99
N TYR A 316 -11.38 14.14 -4.17
CA TYR A 316 -12.40 15.16 -4.03
C TYR A 316 -13.68 14.88 -4.86
N ARG A 317 -13.53 14.31 -6.07
CA ARG A 317 -14.66 13.88 -6.91
C ARG A 317 -15.51 12.80 -6.22
N HIS A 318 -14.88 11.85 -5.51
CA HIS A 318 -15.59 10.81 -4.76
C HIS A 318 -16.35 11.44 -3.58
N LEU A 319 -15.72 12.35 -2.84
CA LEU A 319 -16.38 13.06 -1.73
C LEU A 319 -17.60 13.84 -2.21
N THR A 320 -17.46 14.52 -3.35
CA THR A 320 -18.55 15.31 -3.96
C THR A 320 -19.72 14.40 -4.38
N GLN A 321 -19.44 13.28 -5.03
CA GLN A 321 -20.49 12.35 -5.44
C GLN A 321 -21.17 11.66 -4.27
N HIS A 322 -20.41 11.35 -3.20
CA HIS A 322 -20.98 10.79 -1.97
C HIS A 322 -21.85 11.79 -1.24
N ALA A 323 -21.48 13.07 -1.24
CA ALA A 323 -22.32 14.16 -0.74
C ALA A 323 -23.66 14.24 -1.49
N GLN A 324 -23.62 14.16 -2.84
CA GLN A 324 -24.83 14.13 -3.67
C GLN A 324 -25.68 12.88 -3.41
N LEU A 325 -25.05 11.73 -3.17
CA LEU A 325 -25.74 10.50 -2.80
C LEU A 325 -26.46 10.67 -1.45
N ALA A 326 -25.78 11.26 -0.47
CA ALA A 326 -26.33 11.54 0.86
C ALA A 326 -27.52 12.50 0.79
N GLU A 327 -27.45 13.53 -0.04
CA GLU A 327 -28.56 14.46 -0.28
C GLU A 327 -29.78 13.72 -0.87
N LYS A 328 -29.57 12.84 -1.86
CA LYS A 328 -30.63 11.99 -2.41
C LYS A 328 -31.23 11.02 -1.38
N MET A 329 -30.45 10.63 -0.37
CA MET A 329 -30.91 9.79 0.75
C MET A 329 -31.60 10.59 1.87
N GLY A 330 -31.78 11.91 1.71
CA GLY A 330 -32.55 12.76 2.61
C GLY A 330 -31.74 13.54 3.64
N VAL A 331 -30.41 13.57 3.56
CA VAL A 331 -29.61 14.49 4.38
C VAL A 331 -29.68 15.88 3.74
N SER A 332 -30.09 16.88 4.51
CA SER A 332 -30.15 18.27 4.02
C SER A 332 -28.76 18.74 3.62
N LYS A 333 -28.68 19.46 2.51
CA LYS A 333 -27.43 19.94 1.90
C LYS A 333 -26.56 20.74 2.88
N GLU A 334 -27.15 21.56 3.72
CA GLU A 334 -26.51 22.34 4.77
C GLU A 334 -25.90 21.47 5.90
N ASN A 335 -26.29 20.21 5.99
CA ASN A 335 -25.77 19.23 6.95
C ASN A 335 -24.70 18.30 6.36
N ILE A 336 -24.24 18.57 5.12
CA ILE A 336 -23.20 17.79 4.45
C ILE A 336 -21.91 18.62 4.38
N PHE A 337 -20.82 18.08 4.90
CA PHE A 337 -19.52 18.76 4.97
C PHE A 337 -18.48 18.04 4.14
N ILE A 338 -18.11 18.59 2.99
CA ILE A 338 -16.95 18.14 2.21
C ILE A 338 -15.75 18.93 2.71
N ALA A 339 -14.74 18.23 3.23
CA ALA A 339 -13.60 18.84 3.86
C ALA A 339 -12.27 18.44 3.20
N ASP A 340 -11.40 19.40 2.98
CA ASP A 340 -10.01 19.16 2.65
C ASP A 340 -9.21 18.79 3.91
N ILE A 341 -8.02 18.20 3.70
CA ILE A 341 -7.11 17.85 4.80
C ILE A 341 -6.76 19.11 5.60
N GLY A 342 -6.96 19.06 6.90
CA GLY A 342 -6.74 20.17 7.82
C GLY A 342 -7.96 21.04 8.08
N THR A 343 -9.08 20.83 7.39
CA THR A 343 -10.33 21.54 7.71
C THR A 343 -10.87 21.11 9.07
N VAL A 344 -11.18 22.06 9.92
CA VAL A 344 -11.82 21.83 11.22
C VAL A 344 -13.32 21.95 11.05
N ILE A 345 -14.06 20.90 11.42
CA ILE A 345 -15.53 20.91 11.47
C ILE A 345 -15.95 20.78 12.92
N GLU A 346 -16.76 21.71 13.37
CA GLU A 346 -17.28 21.76 14.73
C GLU A 346 -18.75 21.39 14.76
N PHE A 347 -19.10 20.46 15.63
CA PHE A 347 -20.48 20.03 15.85
C PHE A 347 -20.90 20.28 17.28
N THR A 348 -22.08 20.84 17.44
CA THR A 348 -22.81 20.86 18.70
C THR A 348 -24.04 19.93 18.57
N LYS A 349 -24.83 19.80 19.62
CA LYS A 349 -26.09 19.06 19.54
C LYS A 349 -27.00 19.57 18.41
N ASP A 350 -26.98 20.87 18.14
CA ASP A 350 -27.93 21.53 17.25
C ASP A 350 -27.32 22.06 15.95
N THR A 351 -26.04 22.36 15.92
CA THR A 351 -25.36 23.01 14.79
C THR A 351 -24.12 22.25 14.34
N GLY A 352 -23.81 22.34 13.04
CA GLY A 352 -22.53 21.95 12.45
C GLY A 352 -21.96 23.10 11.61
N ARG A 353 -20.67 23.34 11.67
CA ARG A 353 -20.00 24.40 10.89
C ARG A 353 -18.54 24.09 10.62
N THR A 354 -18.01 24.68 9.56
CA THR A 354 -16.56 24.76 9.38
C THR A 354 -16.00 25.83 10.30
N ALA A 355 -15.02 25.46 11.15
CA ALA A 355 -14.48 26.28 12.23
C ALA A 355 -13.03 26.71 12.00
N GLY A 356 -12.56 26.70 10.76
CA GLY A 356 -11.19 27.09 10.39
C GLY A 356 -10.35 25.93 9.88
N THR A 357 -9.04 26.06 9.94
CA THR A 357 -8.08 25.06 9.45
C THR A 357 -6.91 24.89 10.42
N VAL A 358 -6.33 23.69 10.44
CA VAL A 358 -5.05 23.41 11.08
C VAL A 358 -3.99 23.18 10.01
N VAL A 359 -2.72 23.33 10.39
CA VAL A 359 -1.61 23.04 9.47
C VAL A 359 -1.70 21.59 9.02
N ALA A 360 -1.78 21.41 7.71
CA ALA A 360 -1.84 20.10 7.06
C ALA A 360 -1.01 20.12 5.78
N GLY A 361 -0.56 18.96 5.33
CA GLY A 361 0.21 18.82 4.11
C GLY A 361 1.06 17.56 4.10
N LYS A 362 1.94 17.48 3.11
CA LYS A 362 2.88 16.37 2.96
C LYS A 362 4.11 16.62 3.80
N VAL A 363 4.45 15.69 4.67
CA VAL A 363 5.75 15.63 5.34
C VAL A 363 6.58 14.59 4.59
N LEU A 364 7.66 15.04 3.97
CA LEU A 364 8.55 14.17 3.20
C LEU A 364 9.56 13.52 4.14
N VAL A 365 9.84 12.25 3.91
CA VAL A 365 10.79 11.46 4.73
C VAL A 365 11.89 10.94 3.83
N ASP A 366 13.14 11.16 4.27
CA ASP A 366 14.33 10.65 3.60
C ASP A 366 15.25 9.94 4.60
N GLY A 367 15.21 8.64 4.61
CA GLY A 367 15.93 7.85 5.62
C GLY A 367 15.49 8.23 7.02
N LEU A 368 16.40 8.77 7.83
CA LEU A 368 16.13 9.26 9.19
C LEU A 368 15.64 10.72 9.24
N GLY A 369 15.77 11.48 8.13
CA GLY A 369 15.33 12.87 8.03
C GLY A 369 13.81 12.96 7.82
N VAL A 370 13.14 13.73 8.66
CA VAL A 370 11.70 13.99 8.58
C VAL A 370 11.48 15.48 8.32
N GLY A 371 10.87 15.81 7.18
CA GLY A 371 10.60 17.21 6.82
C GLY A 371 11.76 17.98 6.17
N ASP A 372 12.97 17.41 6.14
CA ASP A 372 14.18 18.08 5.63
C ASP A 372 14.33 18.01 4.10
N VAL A 373 13.44 17.28 3.43
CA VAL A 373 13.51 17.09 1.97
C VAL A 373 12.80 18.25 1.27
N GLY A 374 13.55 19.33 1.01
CA GLY A 374 13.04 20.48 0.27
C GLY A 374 12.94 20.24 -1.25
N ASN A 375 12.30 21.19 -1.96
CA ASN A 375 12.14 21.15 -3.42
C ASN A 375 13.49 21.05 -4.17
N ILE A 376 14.57 21.59 -3.61
CA ILE A 376 15.92 21.52 -4.18
C ILE A 376 16.40 20.06 -4.21
N VAL A 377 16.32 19.37 -3.08
CA VAL A 377 16.73 17.96 -2.96
C VAL A 377 15.91 17.06 -3.90
N LEU A 378 14.60 17.29 -4.00
CA LEU A 378 13.73 16.54 -4.93
C LEU A 378 14.08 16.80 -6.38
N ARG A 379 14.40 18.05 -6.73
CA ARG A 379 14.85 18.44 -8.07
C ARG A 379 16.18 17.76 -8.39
N ASP A 380 17.14 17.82 -7.48
CA ASP A 380 18.47 17.24 -7.67
C ASP A 380 18.40 15.71 -7.81
N ARG A 381 17.57 15.04 -7.00
CA ARG A 381 17.27 13.62 -7.16
C ARG A 381 16.65 13.30 -8.50
N LYS A 382 15.75 14.15 -9.00
CA LYS A 382 15.15 13.98 -10.33
C LYS A 382 16.20 14.08 -11.44
N HIS A 383 17.10 15.07 -11.36
CA HIS A 383 18.21 15.21 -12.29
C HIS A 383 19.14 13.99 -12.23
N LEU A 384 19.56 13.59 -11.03
CA LEU A 384 20.41 12.40 -10.84
C LEU A 384 19.74 11.11 -11.35
N SER A 385 18.41 10.99 -11.28
CA SER A 385 17.68 9.82 -11.79
C SER A 385 17.51 9.82 -13.31
N GLN A 386 17.55 10.97 -13.94
CA GLN A 386 17.42 11.13 -15.41
C GLN A 386 18.77 11.08 -16.11
N ASP A 387 19.74 11.83 -15.61
CA ASP A 387 21.02 12.09 -16.26
C ASP A 387 22.18 11.31 -15.62
N GLY A 388 21.98 10.80 -14.41
CA GLY A 388 23.02 10.14 -13.64
C GLY A 388 24.05 11.12 -13.05
N LEU A 389 25.15 10.56 -12.53
CA LEU A 389 26.26 11.29 -11.93
C LEU A 389 27.59 10.72 -12.42
N ILE A 390 28.49 11.58 -12.83
CA ILE A 390 29.89 11.25 -13.07
C ILE A 390 30.75 12.05 -12.09
N VAL A 391 31.61 11.35 -11.36
CA VAL A 391 32.62 11.95 -10.50
C VAL A 391 33.98 11.65 -11.09
N VAL A 392 34.77 12.69 -11.34
CA VAL A 392 36.16 12.58 -11.83
C VAL A 392 37.08 12.93 -10.67
N VAL A 393 37.99 12.04 -10.34
CA VAL A 393 38.96 12.22 -9.28
C VAL A 393 40.37 12.34 -9.93
N VAL A 394 41.07 13.43 -9.68
CA VAL A 394 42.41 13.68 -10.16
C VAL A 394 43.28 14.12 -8.99
N THR A 395 44.46 13.55 -8.90
CA THR A 395 45.46 13.96 -7.91
C THR A 395 46.49 14.86 -8.60
N ILE A 396 46.65 16.08 -8.09
CA ILE A 396 47.57 17.05 -8.64
C ILE A 396 48.62 17.41 -7.57
N SER A 397 49.92 17.46 -7.98
CA SER A 397 50.99 17.92 -7.09
C SER A 397 50.85 19.41 -6.80
N LYS A 398 50.84 19.79 -5.55
CA LYS A 398 50.76 21.19 -5.13
C LYS A 398 52.02 21.98 -5.53
N GLU A 399 53.17 21.30 -5.62
CA GLU A 399 54.46 21.95 -5.93
C GLU A 399 54.68 22.15 -7.44
N THR A 400 54.25 21.18 -8.24
CA THR A 400 54.56 21.17 -9.68
C THR A 400 53.35 21.48 -10.56
N GLY A 401 52.14 21.43 -10.03
CA GLY A 401 50.91 21.56 -10.78
C GLY A 401 50.64 20.37 -11.72
N GLN A 402 51.42 19.32 -11.63
CA GLN A 402 51.29 18.13 -12.50
C GLN A 402 50.34 17.09 -11.93
N VAL A 403 49.64 16.40 -12.83
CA VAL A 403 48.80 15.26 -12.47
C VAL A 403 49.67 14.08 -12.01
N VAL A 404 49.51 13.65 -10.77
CA VAL A 404 50.28 12.57 -10.17
C VAL A 404 49.53 11.25 -10.28
N ALA A 405 48.18 11.25 -10.20
CA ALA A 405 47.34 10.06 -10.35
C ALA A 405 45.96 10.42 -10.90
N GLY A 406 45.31 9.48 -11.56
CA GLY A 406 44.01 9.63 -12.21
C GLY A 406 44.13 10.05 -13.67
N PRO A 407 43.03 10.52 -14.31
CA PRO A 407 41.68 10.65 -13.78
C PRO A 407 41.02 9.31 -13.51
N ASP A 408 40.46 9.13 -12.33
CA ASP A 408 39.55 8.04 -12.01
C ASP A 408 38.11 8.52 -12.21
N ILE A 409 37.29 7.73 -12.92
CA ILE A 409 35.92 8.08 -13.23
C ILE A 409 34.99 7.12 -12.49
N ILE A 410 34.13 7.68 -11.65
CA ILE A 410 33.05 6.95 -10.96
C ILE A 410 31.73 7.39 -11.56
N SER A 411 30.97 6.43 -12.13
CA SER A 411 29.65 6.69 -12.71
C SER A 411 28.55 6.05 -11.85
N ARG A 412 27.43 6.75 -11.68
CA ARG A 412 26.21 6.26 -11.04
C ARG A 412 25.00 6.72 -11.86
N GLY A 413 24.26 5.74 -12.44
CA GLY A 413 23.03 6.00 -13.17
C GLY A 413 23.19 6.70 -14.54
N PHE A 414 24.42 7.05 -14.96
CA PHE A 414 24.68 7.68 -16.25
C PHE A 414 24.81 6.64 -17.37
N VAL A 415 25.70 5.65 -17.19
CA VAL A 415 25.91 4.53 -18.13
C VAL A 415 26.05 3.21 -17.37
N TYR A 416 25.77 2.09 -18.05
CA TYR A 416 26.07 0.77 -17.52
C TYR A 416 27.55 0.47 -17.72
N VAL A 417 28.36 0.69 -16.68
CA VAL A 417 29.85 0.70 -16.74
C VAL A 417 30.43 -0.56 -17.38
N ARG A 418 29.82 -1.74 -17.16
CA ARG A 418 30.29 -3.02 -17.73
C ARG A 418 30.15 -3.13 -19.25
N GLU A 419 29.28 -2.34 -19.87
CA GLU A 419 29.05 -2.33 -21.32
C GLU A 419 29.55 -1.05 -21.98
N SER A 420 30.26 -0.18 -21.23
CA SER A 420 30.63 1.15 -21.65
C SER A 420 32.12 1.44 -21.33
N GLU A 421 32.97 0.40 -21.33
CA GLU A 421 34.41 0.55 -21.05
C GLU A 421 35.08 1.48 -22.02
N ASP A 422 34.77 1.37 -23.33
CA ASP A 422 35.34 2.24 -24.39
C ASP A 422 34.95 3.70 -24.15
N LEU A 423 33.69 3.99 -23.80
CA LEU A 423 33.23 5.36 -23.50
C LEU A 423 33.94 5.92 -22.26
N MET A 424 34.18 5.10 -21.25
CA MET A 424 34.86 5.53 -20.02
C MET A 424 36.35 5.83 -20.30
N GLU A 425 37.01 5.08 -21.18
CA GLU A 425 38.39 5.33 -21.58
C GLU A 425 38.49 6.58 -22.48
N GLU A 426 37.53 6.78 -23.39
CA GLU A 426 37.44 8.02 -24.18
C GLU A 426 37.27 9.24 -23.28
N ALA A 427 36.37 9.15 -22.26
CA ALA A 427 36.16 10.20 -21.27
C ALA A 427 37.42 10.53 -20.48
N LYS A 428 38.20 9.49 -20.07
CA LYS A 428 39.52 9.71 -19.44
C LYS A 428 40.50 10.42 -20.35
N GLY A 429 40.50 10.09 -21.65
CA GLY A 429 41.33 10.77 -22.66
C GLY A 429 41.01 12.26 -22.75
N VAL A 430 39.73 12.59 -22.91
CA VAL A 430 39.25 13.99 -22.98
C VAL A 430 39.64 14.78 -21.71
N ILE A 431 39.51 14.16 -20.53
CA ILE A 431 39.86 14.81 -19.25
C ILE A 431 41.39 15.05 -19.17
N LYS A 432 42.22 14.09 -19.58
CA LYS A 432 43.67 14.24 -19.61
C LYS A 432 44.09 15.37 -20.55
N ASP A 433 43.49 15.45 -21.74
CA ASP A 433 43.76 16.50 -22.72
C ASP A 433 43.32 17.87 -22.21
N ALA A 434 42.20 17.96 -21.52
CA ALA A 434 41.72 19.19 -20.90
C ALA A 434 42.66 19.67 -19.79
N LEU A 435 43.11 18.76 -18.93
CA LEU A 435 44.08 19.06 -17.86
C LEU A 435 45.44 19.50 -18.42
N ALA A 436 45.89 18.88 -19.49
CA ALA A 436 47.16 19.27 -20.17
C ALA A 436 47.10 20.67 -20.79
N LYS A 437 45.91 21.14 -21.19
CA LYS A 437 45.67 22.47 -21.77
C LYS A 437 45.43 23.56 -20.74
N CYS A 438 45.27 23.18 -19.47
CA CYS A 438 44.99 24.14 -18.40
C CYS A 438 46.23 25.00 -18.12
N GLU A 439 46.17 26.31 -18.43
CA GLU A 439 47.28 27.24 -18.25
C GLU A 439 47.47 27.69 -16.79
N GLU A 440 46.44 27.56 -15.93
CA GLU A 440 46.49 27.90 -14.52
C GLU A 440 47.09 26.74 -13.69
N LYS A 441 48.38 26.85 -13.39
CA LYS A 441 49.12 25.91 -12.54
C LYS A 441 48.96 26.13 -11.02
N GLN A 442 48.14 27.09 -10.61
CA GLN A 442 47.92 27.37 -9.19
C GLN A 442 46.61 26.73 -8.71
N ILE A 443 46.75 25.85 -7.73
CA ILE A 443 45.62 25.31 -7.00
C ILE A 443 45.16 26.39 -6.01
N THR A 444 44.05 27.05 -6.30
CA THR A 444 43.37 27.93 -5.32
C THR A 444 42.63 27.04 -4.34
N GLU A 445 42.89 27.20 -3.04
CA GLU A 445 42.10 26.61 -1.98
C GLU A 445 40.65 27.15 -2.06
N TRP A 446 39.71 26.25 -2.11
CA TRP A 446 38.26 26.56 -1.97
C TRP A 446 37.86 26.43 -0.52
#